data_7d251e1eb7f3824bcc6913dfa33dc966
#
_entry.id   7d251e1eb7f3824bcc6913dfa33dc966
#
_cell.length_a   1.000
_cell.length_b   1.000
_cell.length_c   1.000
_cell.angle_alpha   90.00
_cell.angle_beta   90.00
_cell.angle_gamma   90.00
#
_symmetry.space_group_name_H-M   'P 1'
#
loop_
_entity.id
_entity.type
_entity.pdbx_description
1 polymer ?
#
loop_
_entity_poly.entity_id
_entity_poly.type
_entity_poly.pdbx_seq_one_letter_code
_entity_poly.pdbx_strand_id
1 'polypeptide(L)'
;MKRYRIVLLPLLAALLCTVLAGCSKQNNQPQDSGTGQDSATEEPLQTLTVASDGSTEMTLWLAKSLWVSAPAVREQLSEISKAVEKKTGAVLRIRSDADAKESDRSRPGILIGNTDFAESSTPDKTLRNQDFCVSQIGNKILLYGASTEGTASAARYFLNYIVLKQKAENKTLYFRPADCFRSVKTYDIASLLCADREIGAAFRIVLPRNAGACEQMLANLLRHHLSVHYGYDLEIGNDGSTTDYEIRIGKTARTTKEAAGTGFRIAVTGGSMELTAATARGYEAMTEYLLGTMLAAGSGADYSFPEGWSHDGTAPGSEKDGTVLARRAPDGIRVMFYNVYGYTQSGPTNLRQQFQAGLIADYAPDVVGLQEFSASYRAAFPAMLESIGYRQVSSGKDNANFTPLFYRADRLEVVDSGYKLYTGPNDNNSKSLTWAIFRVRETGKQFVAISTHFMWNQPGIDGPAARLTNAREMLELIATLRSREGCADIPVIFGGDLNCNPSSDALQTVVAGWLTEAWNAAAQKNDTSGYHQYATYDETWGIYTQIPQVGGTHANAIDHAFVTAGTQVNRCYALISPYTLYASDHMPIFIDIEVD
;
A
#
# COMPACT_ATOMS: atom_id res chain seq x y z
N MET A 1 4.40 29.81 -27.18
CA MET A 1 4.80 29.44 -25.82
C MET A 1 3.59 29.58 -24.92
N LYS A 2 2.82 28.52 -24.74
CA LYS A 2 1.71 28.46 -23.78
C LYS A 2 2.19 27.63 -22.61
N ARG A 3 2.29 28.26 -21.43
CA ARG A 3 2.65 27.62 -20.17
C ARG A 3 1.50 26.70 -19.75
N TYR A 4 1.69 25.40 -19.80
CA TYR A 4 0.86 24.46 -19.08
C TYR A 4 1.30 24.46 -17.62
N ARG A 5 0.50 25.10 -16.76
CA ARG A 5 0.57 24.88 -15.32
C ARG A 5 -0.02 23.50 -15.04
N ILE A 6 0.80 22.60 -14.57
CA ILE A 6 0.35 21.33 -13.98
C ILE A 6 -0.43 21.68 -12.71
N VAL A 7 -1.75 21.52 -12.77
CA VAL A 7 -2.63 21.63 -11.60
C VAL A 7 -2.64 20.25 -10.93
N LEU A 8 -1.68 20.02 -10.07
CA LEU A 8 -1.53 18.76 -9.30
C LEU A 8 -1.96 18.89 -7.84
N LEU A 9 -2.58 20.00 -7.44
CA LEU A 9 -2.70 20.30 -6.02
C LEU A 9 -4.09 20.26 -5.34
N PRO A 10 -5.25 20.05 -5.95
CA PRO A 10 -6.47 19.98 -5.14
C PRO A 10 -6.98 18.58 -4.79
N LEU A 11 -6.47 17.49 -5.39
CA LEU A 11 -7.08 16.17 -5.19
C LEU A 11 -6.62 15.41 -3.94
N LEU A 12 -5.47 15.74 -3.38
CA LEU A 12 -4.99 15.06 -2.15
C LEU A 12 -5.52 15.67 -0.84
N ALA A 13 -5.97 16.93 -0.87
CA ALA A 13 -6.50 17.59 0.33
C ALA A 13 -7.92 17.13 0.73
N ALA A 14 -8.67 16.55 -0.19
CA ALA A 14 -10.03 16.09 0.07
C ALA A 14 -10.12 14.76 0.82
N LEU A 15 -9.06 13.93 0.79
CA LEU A 15 -9.07 12.62 1.45
C LEU A 15 -8.78 12.67 2.97
N LEU A 16 -8.28 13.79 3.48
CA LEU A 16 -7.86 13.91 4.88
C LEU A 16 -8.90 14.53 5.85
N CYS A 17 -10.00 15.09 5.35
CA CYS A 17 -10.97 15.79 6.21
C CYS A 17 -12.11 14.95 6.75
N THR A 18 -12.24 13.66 6.44
CA THR A 18 -13.40 12.86 6.85
C THR A 18 -13.22 11.95 8.06
N VAL A 19 -12.03 11.89 8.66
CA VAL A 19 -11.79 10.98 9.82
C VAL A 19 -11.94 11.68 11.19
N LEU A 20 -12.07 13.01 11.26
CA LEU A 20 -12.13 13.74 12.55
C LEU A 20 -13.33 14.67 12.73
N ALA A 21 -14.42 14.52 11.98
CA ALA A 21 -15.64 15.32 12.21
C ALA A 21 -16.73 14.47 12.85
N GLY A 22 -16.84 14.58 14.15
CA GLY A 22 -18.05 14.65 14.94
C GLY A 22 -19.16 13.63 14.73
N CYS A 23 -19.28 12.71 15.67
CA CYS A 23 -20.57 12.14 16.03
C CYS A 23 -21.56 13.28 16.41
N SER A 24 -22.30 13.81 15.45
CA SER A 24 -23.55 14.52 15.75
C SER A 24 -24.70 13.54 15.52
N LYS A 25 -25.47 13.32 16.58
CA LYS A 25 -26.72 12.58 16.54
C LYS A 25 -27.67 13.24 15.53
N GLN A 26 -27.95 12.56 14.42
CA GLN A 26 -29.16 12.82 13.67
C GLN A 26 -30.10 11.63 13.82
N ASN A 27 -31.11 11.83 14.67
CA ASN A 27 -32.33 11.04 14.65
C ASN A 27 -33.11 11.42 13.38
N ASN A 28 -33.05 10.58 12.37
CA ASN A 28 -34.04 10.64 11.30
C ASN A 28 -35.09 9.58 11.57
N GLN A 29 -36.25 10.02 12.05
CA GLN A 29 -37.48 9.24 11.94
C GLN A 29 -37.93 9.26 10.46
N PRO A 30 -38.35 8.16 9.90
CA PRO A 30 -38.98 8.14 8.57
C PRO A 30 -40.40 8.72 8.67
N GLN A 31 -40.71 9.65 7.78
CA GLN A 31 -42.10 10.00 7.48
C GLN A 31 -42.73 8.91 6.62
N ASP A 32 -43.85 8.43 7.12
CA ASP A 32 -44.73 7.45 6.53
C ASP A 32 -45.42 8.00 5.27
N SER A 33 -45.34 7.30 4.16
CA SER A 33 -46.30 7.39 3.08
C SER A 33 -46.57 5.99 2.54
N GLY A 34 -47.73 5.46 2.91
CA GLY A 34 -48.17 4.11 2.80
C GLY A 34 -48.41 3.59 1.37
N THR A 35 -48.43 2.33 1.24
CA THR A 35 -49.53 1.38 0.96
C THR A 35 -48.95 0.06 0.49
N GLY A 36 -49.38 -1.05 1.09
CA GLY A 36 -49.12 -2.42 0.58
C GLY A 36 -48.95 -3.42 1.72
N GLN A 37 -50.07 -4.02 2.12
CA GLN A 37 -50.19 -5.10 3.08
C GLN A 37 -49.33 -6.31 2.68
N ASP A 38 -48.49 -6.78 3.62
CA ASP A 38 -48.44 -8.19 4.00
C ASP A 38 -48.02 -8.25 5.48
N SER A 39 -49.00 -8.56 6.33
CA SER A 39 -48.83 -8.61 7.78
C SER A 39 -48.30 -9.98 8.19
N ALA A 40 -46.99 -10.13 8.22
CA ALA A 40 -46.36 -11.00 9.20
C ALA A 40 -46.24 -10.20 10.51
N THR A 41 -46.97 -10.61 11.54
CA THR A 41 -46.87 -10.03 12.90
C THR A 41 -45.42 -10.25 13.40
N GLU A 42 -44.57 -9.25 13.28
CA GLU A 42 -43.26 -9.23 13.93
C GLU A 42 -43.49 -9.27 15.45
N GLU A 43 -43.00 -10.34 16.11
CA GLU A 43 -42.96 -10.38 17.56
C GLU A 43 -42.08 -9.22 18.07
N PRO A 44 -42.54 -8.52 19.13
CA PRO A 44 -41.75 -7.41 19.66
C PRO A 44 -40.37 -7.88 20.14
N LEU A 45 -39.30 -7.20 19.72
CA LEU A 45 -37.92 -7.51 20.11
C LEU A 45 -37.80 -7.49 21.64
N GLN A 46 -37.19 -8.53 22.20
CA GLN A 46 -36.98 -8.68 23.64
C GLN A 46 -35.53 -8.43 24.02
N THR A 47 -35.28 -8.05 25.27
CA THR A 47 -33.91 -8.00 25.79
C THR A 47 -33.33 -9.40 25.90
N LEU A 48 -32.18 -9.64 25.29
CA LEU A 48 -31.47 -10.92 25.36
C LEU A 48 -30.34 -10.84 26.38
N THR A 49 -30.20 -11.89 27.21
CA THR A 49 -29.03 -12.04 28.09
C THR A 49 -27.86 -12.59 27.29
N VAL A 50 -26.81 -11.81 27.14
CA VAL A 50 -25.56 -12.25 26.46
C VAL A 50 -24.78 -13.21 27.35
N ALA A 51 -24.62 -12.85 28.62
CA ALA A 51 -23.96 -13.67 29.63
C ALA A 51 -24.32 -13.18 31.04
N SER A 52 -24.33 -14.07 32.02
CA SER A 52 -24.67 -13.75 33.41
C SER A 52 -23.90 -14.65 34.40
N ASP A 53 -23.24 -14.02 35.36
CA ASP A 53 -22.59 -14.64 36.52
C ASP A 53 -21.89 -16.00 36.27
N GLY A 54 -20.92 -15.99 35.35
CA GLY A 54 -20.12 -17.15 34.97
C GLY A 54 -20.73 -18.09 33.95
N SER A 55 -21.96 -17.81 33.44
CA SER A 55 -22.66 -18.69 32.49
C SER A 55 -23.19 -17.92 31.28
N THR A 56 -23.34 -18.62 30.15
CA THR A 56 -24.00 -18.13 28.95
C THR A 56 -24.61 -19.28 28.16
N GLU A 57 -25.79 -19.04 27.59
CA GLU A 57 -26.41 -19.94 26.61
C GLU A 57 -26.02 -19.58 25.17
N MET A 58 -25.37 -18.41 24.97
CA MET A 58 -24.99 -17.93 23.65
C MET A 58 -23.66 -18.53 23.19
N THR A 59 -23.59 -18.78 21.89
CA THR A 59 -22.39 -19.16 21.15
C THR A 59 -22.18 -18.15 20.02
N LEU A 60 -20.91 -17.79 19.74
CA LEU A 60 -20.52 -17.02 18.58
C LEU A 60 -20.39 -17.97 17.39
N TRP A 61 -21.32 -17.88 16.45
CA TRP A 61 -21.38 -18.70 15.25
C TRP A 61 -20.83 -17.91 14.06
N LEU A 62 -19.64 -18.27 13.59
CA LEU A 62 -19.01 -17.63 12.44
C LEU A 62 -19.35 -18.40 11.16
N ALA A 63 -19.80 -17.68 10.14
CA ALA A 63 -20.05 -18.26 8.82
C ALA A 63 -18.84 -19.05 8.32
N LYS A 64 -19.06 -20.27 7.82
CA LYS A 64 -18.03 -21.16 7.29
C LYS A 64 -17.15 -20.47 6.23
N SER A 65 -17.74 -19.66 5.37
CA SER A 65 -17.03 -18.89 4.35
C SER A 65 -15.98 -17.94 4.95
N LEU A 66 -16.21 -17.41 6.16
CA LEU A 66 -15.32 -16.49 6.86
C LEU A 66 -14.33 -17.22 7.80
N TRP A 67 -14.55 -18.50 8.09
CA TRP A 67 -13.75 -19.24 9.07
C TRP A 67 -12.27 -19.31 8.69
N VAL A 68 -11.96 -19.50 7.42
CA VAL A 68 -10.58 -19.57 6.90
C VAL A 68 -10.14 -18.24 6.32
N SER A 69 -11.03 -17.59 5.55
CA SER A 69 -10.69 -16.40 4.75
C SER A 69 -10.62 -15.08 5.53
N ALA A 70 -11.12 -15.04 6.78
CA ALA A 70 -11.24 -13.82 7.55
C ALA A 70 -10.56 -13.88 8.93
N PRO A 71 -9.21 -13.91 9.02
CA PRO A 71 -8.50 -13.95 10.29
C PRO A 71 -8.81 -12.73 11.18
N ALA A 72 -8.96 -11.54 10.60
CA ALA A 72 -9.31 -10.32 11.33
C ALA A 72 -10.68 -10.41 12.03
N VAL A 73 -11.68 -11.05 11.40
CA VAL A 73 -12.98 -11.29 12.06
C VAL A 73 -12.80 -12.21 13.26
N ARG A 74 -12.04 -13.30 13.13
CA ARG A 74 -11.80 -14.24 14.23
C ARG A 74 -11.06 -13.59 15.40
N GLU A 75 -10.14 -12.69 15.13
CA GLU A 75 -9.46 -11.91 16.16
C GLU A 75 -10.47 -11.04 16.94
N GLN A 76 -11.35 -10.32 16.25
CA GLN A 76 -12.42 -9.54 16.90
C GLN A 76 -13.34 -10.41 17.76
N LEU A 77 -13.69 -11.63 17.30
CA LEU A 77 -14.50 -12.55 18.09
C LEU A 77 -13.76 -13.04 19.34
N SER A 78 -12.45 -13.26 19.25
CA SER A 78 -11.61 -13.60 20.41
C SER A 78 -11.62 -12.47 21.45
N GLU A 79 -11.50 -11.21 20.99
CA GLU A 79 -11.58 -10.05 21.88
C GLU A 79 -12.98 -9.89 22.51
N ILE A 80 -14.05 -10.16 21.78
CA ILE A 80 -15.42 -10.19 22.32
C ILE A 80 -15.51 -11.24 23.45
N SER A 81 -15.05 -12.47 23.21
CA SER A 81 -15.09 -13.54 24.21
C SER A 81 -14.31 -13.16 25.48
N LYS A 82 -13.08 -12.67 25.35
CA LYS A 82 -12.25 -12.19 26.47
C LYS A 82 -12.93 -11.05 27.25
N ALA A 83 -13.52 -10.10 26.55
CA ALA A 83 -14.18 -8.96 27.18
C ALA A 83 -15.43 -9.38 27.97
N VAL A 84 -16.23 -10.32 27.42
CA VAL A 84 -17.39 -10.89 28.12
C VAL A 84 -16.93 -11.68 29.35
N GLU A 85 -15.94 -12.55 29.22
CA GLU A 85 -15.36 -13.31 30.34
C GLU A 85 -14.86 -12.38 31.45
N LYS A 86 -14.13 -11.34 31.10
CA LYS A 86 -13.64 -10.36 32.09
C LYS A 86 -14.78 -9.67 32.86
N LYS A 87 -15.92 -9.43 32.23
CA LYS A 87 -17.05 -8.72 32.85
C LYS A 87 -18.03 -9.60 33.58
N THR A 88 -18.21 -10.83 33.15
CA THR A 88 -19.26 -11.72 33.67
C THR A 88 -18.73 -13.02 34.26
N GLY A 89 -17.51 -13.41 33.93
CA GLY A 89 -16.94 -14.72 34.22
C GLY A 89 -17.35 -15.81 33.22
N ALA A 90 -18.24 -15.53 32.27
CA ALA A 90 -18.72 -16.49 31.29
C ALA A 90 -17.89 -16.45 29.99
N VAL A 91 -17.59 -17.61 29.41
CA VAL A 91 -16.82 -17.74 28.16
C VAL A 91 -17.77 -17.95 26.99
N LEU A 92 -17.82 -17.00 26.06
CA LEU A 92 -18.49 -17.18 24.77
C LEU A 92 -17.64 -18.07 23.86
N ARG A 93 -18.17 -19.24 23.50
CA ARG A 93 -17.49 -20.17 22.57
C ARG A 93 -17.62 -19.67 21.15
N ILE A 94 -16.50 -19.70 20.40
CA ILE A 94 -16.47 -19.40 18.96
C ILE A 94 -16.52 -20.73 18.20
N ARG A 95 -17.47 -20.88 17.26
CA ARG A 95 -17.64 -22.07 16.43
C ARG A 95 -17.96 -21.68 14.99
N SER A 96 -17.61 -22.57 14.06
CA SER A 96 -18.14 -22.49 12.71
C SER A 96 -19.60 -22.91 12.68
N ASP A 97 -20.42 -22.25 11.87
CA ASP A 97 -21.82 -22.66 11.62
C ASP A 97 -21.92 -24.06 11.00
N ALA A 98 -20.87 -24.52 10.31
CA ALA A 98 -20.77 -25.89 9.79
C ALA A 98 -20.80 -26.96 10.91
N ASP A 99 -20.44 -26.60 12.14
CA ASP A 99 -20.43 -27.49 13.30
C ASP A 99 -21.76 -27.45 14.08
N ALA A 100 -22.72 -26.61 13.66
CA ALA A 100 -23.99 -26.42 14.34
C ALA A 100 -24.89 -27.65 14.20
N LYS A 101 -25.39 -28.16 15.32
CA LYS A 101 -26.39 -29.22 15.37
C LYS A 101 -27.79 -28.62 15.30
N GLU A 102 -28.78 -29.44 14.98
CA GLU A 102 -30.19 -29.00 14.96
C GLU A 102 -30.63 -28.40 16.30
N SER A 103 -30.16 -28.98 17.43
CA SER A 103 -30.44 -28.46 18.77
C SER A 103 -29.80 -27.10 19.06
N ASP A 104 -28.77 -26.67 18.31
CA ASP A 104 -28.11 -25.36 18.48
C ASP A 104 -28.90 -24.26 17.74
N ARG A 105 -29.66 -24.64 16.71
CA ARG A 105 -30.44 -23.70 15.88
C ARG A 105 -31.57 -23.02 16.66
N SER A 106 -32.18 -23.71 17.61
CA SER A 106 -33.25 -23.14 18.46
C SER A 106 -32.72 -22.36 19.69
N ARG A 107 -31.42 -22.48 20.03
CA ARG A 107 -30.83 -21.80 21.20
C ARG A 107 -30.47 -20.36 20.90
N PRO A 108 -30.37 -19.50 21.93
CA PRO A 108 -29.80 -18.16 21.76
C PRO A 108 -28.39 -18.22 21.15
N GLY A 109 -28.05 -17.24 20.34
CA GLY A 109 -26.74 -17.21 19.68
C GLY A 109 -26.41 -15.85 19.05
N ILE A 110 -25.15 -15.65 18.76
CA ILE A 110 -24.63 -14.50 18.03
C ILE A 110 -24.12 -15.01 16.69
N LEU A 111 -24.76 -14.61 15.60
CA LEU A 111 -24.48 -15.05 14.24
C LEU A 111 -23.59 -14.00 13.55
N ILE A 112 -22.48 -14.43 12.96
CA ILE A 112 -21.48 -13.55 12.38
C ILE A 112 -21.33 -13.84 10.88
N GLY A 113 -21.70 -12.86 10.06
CA GLY A 113 -21.77 -12.99 8.60
C GLY A 113 -22.99 -13.80 8.14
N ASN A 114 -22.93 -14.29 6.90
CA ASN A 114 -24.00 -15.10 6.31
C ASN A 114 -23.85 -16.56 6.72
N THR A 115 -24.40 -16.91 7.90
CA THR A 115 -24.36 -18.28 8.44
C THR A 115 -25.47 -19.17 7.85
N ASP A 116 -25.34 -20.48 8.04
CA ASP A 116 -26.37 -21.48 7.65
C ASP A 116 -27.63 -21.48 8.56
N PHE A 117 -27.75 -20.51 9.48
CA PHE A 117 -28.95 -20.33 10.30
C PHE A 117 -30.03 -19.59 9.51
N ALA A 118 -31.29 -19.95 9.73
CA ALA A 118 -32.41 -19.35 9.01
C ALA A 118 -32.48 -17.82 9.17
N GLU A 119 -32.12 -17.32 10.35
CA GLU A 119 -32.12 -15.90 10.67
C GLU A 119 -31.07 -15.12 9.88
N SER A 120 -30.02 -15.76 9.35
CA SER A 120 -29.04 -15.15 8.45
C SER A 120 -29.44 -15.22 6.97
N SER A 121 -30.52 -15.86 6.62
CA SER A 121 -30.90 -16.15 5.23
C SER A 121 -31.45 -14.94 4.45
N THR A 122 -31.78 -13.87 5.13
CA THR A 122 -32.21 -12.60 4.53
C THR A 122 -31.18 -11.50 4.80
N PRO A 123 -30.00 -11.54 4.16
CA PRO A 123 -29.06 -10.43 4.29
C PRO A 123 -29.71 -9.18 3.73
N ASP A 124 -29.51 -8.05 4.41
CA ASP A 124 -29.92 -6.74 3.90
C ASP A 124 -29.15 -6.44 2.60
N LYS A 125 -29.80 -6.72 1.46
CA LYS A 125 -29.22 -6.55 0.12
C LYS A 125 -28.93 -5.10 -0.24
N THR A 126 -29.37 -4.15 0.58
CA THR A 126 -29.07 -2.71 0.41
C THR A 126 -27.72 -2.32 1.02
N LEU A 127 -27.12 -3.17 1.84
CA LEU A 127 -25.80 -2.93 2.38
C LEU A 127 -24.73 -3.13 1.31
N ARG A 128 -23.82 -2.17 1.23
CA ARG A 128 -22.62 -2.24 0.38
C ARG A 128 -21.40 -2.64 1.22
N ASN A 129 -20.24 -2.77 0.59
CA ASN A 129 -19.05 -3.38 1.16
C ASN A 129 -18.70 -2.95 2.59
N GLN A 130 -18.68 -1.65 2.89
CA GLN A 130 -18.32 -1.14 4.22
C GLN A 130 -19.51 -0.96 5.16
N ASP A 131 -20.70 -1.22 4.67
CA ASP A 131 -21.90 -1.13 5.47
C ASP A 131 -22.04 -2.37 6.35
N PHE A 132 -22.62 -2.15 7.52
CA PHE A 132 -22.87 -3.24 8.44
C PHE A 132 -24.11 -3.00 9.29
N CYS A 133 -24.63 -4.07 9.84
CA CYS A 133 -25.69 -4.00 10.84
C CYS A 133 -25.39 -4.92 12.03
N VAL A 134 -25.89 -4.48 13.18
CA VAL A 134 -26.05 -5.29 14.40
C VAL A 134 -27.53 -5.31 14.68
N SER A 135 -28.16 -6.47 14.57
CA SER A 135 -29.61 -6.60 14.66
C SER A 135 -30.01 -7.80 15.51
N GLN A 136 -31.28 -7.88 15.83
CA GLN A 136 -31.87 -9.01 16.54
C GLN A 136 -32.97 -9.63 15.69
N ILE A 137 -32.95 -10.96 15.58
CA ILE A 137 -34.04 -11.73 14.98
C ILE A 137 -34.38 -12.87 15.96
N GLY A 138 -35.57 -12.80 16.56
CA GLY A 138 -35.95 -13.74 17.59
C GLY A 138 -34.95 -13.74 18.77
N ASN A 139 -34.37 -14.89 19.06
CA ASN A 139 -33.39 -15.08 20.12
C ASN A 139 -31.92 -14.99 19.62
N LYS A 140 -31.70 -14.53 18.38
CA LYS A 140 -30.37 -14.38 17.80
C LYS A 140 -29.97 -12.91 17.69
N ILE A 141 -28.67 -12.65 17.84
CA ILE A 141 -28.03 -11.38 17.51
C ILE A 141 -27.27 -11.58 16.21
N LEU A 142 -27.47 -10.75 15.21
CA LEU A 142 -26.77 -10.79 13.93
C LEU A 142 -25.71 -9.68 13.88
N LEU A 143 -24.47 -10.07 13.58
CA LEU A 143 -23.37 -9.20 13.24
C LEU A 143 -23.07 -9.40 11.75
N TYR A 144 -23.66 -8.57 10.91
CA TYR A 144 -23.64 -8.75 9.47
C TYR A 144 -23.08 -7.54 8.75
N GLY A 145 -22.22 -7.78 7.77
CA GLY A 145 -21.78 -6.83 6.76
C GLY A 145 -21.82 -7.47 5.38
N ALA A 146 -22.01 -6.66 4.35
CA ALA A 146 -22.04 -7.15 2.97
C ALA A 146 -20.68 -7.72 2.50
N SER A 147 -19.59 -7.42 3.23
CA SER A 147 -18.24 -7.93 2.99
C SER A 147 -17.60 -8.43 4.29
N THR A 148 -16.41 -9.03 4.15
CA THR A 148 -15.55 -9.39 5.30
C THR A 148 -15.23 -8.18 6.17
N GLU A 149 -14.92 -7.02 5.57
CA GLU A 149 -14.62 -5.78 6.29
C GLU A 149 -15.86 -5.23 7.00
N GLY A 150 -17.00 -5.20 6.33
CA GLY A 150 -18.28 -4.83 6.95
C GLY A 150 -18.61 -5.75 8.13
N THR A 151 -18.42 -7.06 7.99
CA THR A 151 -18.63 -8.02 9.07
C THR A 151 -17.65 -7.81 10.24
N ALA A 152 -16.38 -7.53 9.97
CA ALA A 152 -15.41 -7.17 11.00
C ALA A 152 -15.81 -5.87 11.71
N SER A 153 -16.35 -4.91 10.99
CA SER A 153 -16.85 -3.65 11.54
C SER A 153 -18.08 -3.86 12.43
N ALA A 154 -18.98 -4.76 12.06
CA ALA A 154 -20.11 -5.15 12.91
C ALA A 154 -19.62 -5.79 14.23
N ALA A 155 -18.65 -6.70 14.15
CA ALA A 155 -18.06 -7.34 15.34
C ALA A 155 -17.33 -6.31 16.22
N ARG A 156 -16.58 -5.38 15.63
CA ARG A 156 -15.92 -4.28 16.36
C ARG A 156 -16.90 -3.33 17.02
N TYR A 157 -18.01 -3.02 16.34
CA TYR A 157 -19.09 -2.22 16.93
C TYR A 157 -19.71 -2.92 18.14
N PHE A 158 -20.04 -4.21 18.01
CA PHE A 158 -20.59 -5.01 19.10
C PHE A 158 -19.63 -5.04 20.31
N LEU A 159 -18.34 -5.25 20.08
CA LEU A 159 -17.31 -5.21 21.13
C LEU A 159 -17.30 -3.84 21.84
N ASN A 160 -17.14 -2.76 21.08
CA ASN A 160 -16.85 -1.44 21.65
C ASN A 160 -18.08 -0.78 22.28
N TYR A 161 -19.23 -0.89 21.65
CA TYR A 161 -20.43 -0.15 22.03
C TYR A 161 -21.42 -0.96 22.86
N ILE A 162 -21.39 -2.29 22.75
CA ILE A 162 -22.31 -3.16 23.49
C ILE A 162 -21.56 -3.86 24.64
N VAL A 163 -20.48 -4.55 24.35
CA VAL A 163 -19.76 -5.31 25.40
C VAL A 163 -18.94 -4.39 26.31
N LEU A 164 -18.05 -3.54 25.74
CA LEU A 164 -17.13 -2.74 26.55
C LEU A 164 -17.80 -1.54 27.23
N LYS A 165 -18.72 -0.88 26.54
CA LYS A 165 -19.39 0.33 27.05
C LYS A 165 -20.43 0.03 28.12
N GLN A 166 -21.08 -1.11 28.07
CA GLN A 166 -22.08 -1.50 29.06
C GLN A 166 -21.44 -1.80 30.42
N LYS A 167 -21.96 -1.24 31.51
CA LYS A 167 -21.63 -1.66 32.88
C LYS A 167 -22.37 -2.97 33.16
N ALA A 168 -21.61 -4.02 33.53
CA ALA A 168 -22.20 -5.29 33.92
C ALA A 168 -22.81 -5.14 35.31
N GLU A 169 -24.13 -5.00 35.39
CA GLU A 169 -24.88 -5.01 36.62
C GLU A 169 -25.01 -6.47 37.08
N ASN A 170 -24.58 -6.79 38.31
CA ASN A 170 -24.58 -8.15 38.83
C ASN A 170 -23.89 -9.16 37.90
N LYS A 171 -22.77 -8.75 37.26
CA LYS A 171 -22.02 -9.55 36.27
C LYS A 171 -22.90 -10.03 35.09
N THR A 172 -23.92 -9.27 34.72
CA THR A 172 -24.80 -9.60 33.56
C THR A 172 -24.62 -8.59 32.45
N LEU A 173 -24.51 -9.09 31.24
CA LEU A 173 -24.51 -8.31 29.98
C LEU A 173 -25.78 -8.63 29.19
N TYR A 174 -26.37 -7.60 28.65
CA TYR A 174 -27.60 -7.68 27.88
C TYR A 174 -27.39 -7.15 26.45
N PHE A 175 -28.19 -7.64 25.52
CA PHE A 175 -28.46 -7.00 24.23
C PHE A 175 -29.92 -6.56 24.23
N ARG A 176 -30.16 -5.29 24.03
CA ARG A 176 -31.47 -4.66 24.06
C ARG A 176 -31.93 -4.30 22.66
N PRO A 177 -33.22 -4.18 22.37
CA PRO A 177 -33.69 -3.66 21.09
C PRO A 177 -33.04 -2.32 20.67
N ALA A 178 -32.76 -1.46 21.65
CA ALA A 178 -32.07 -0.19 21.44
C ALA A 178 -30.57 -0.32 21.09
N ASP A 179 -29.99 -1.50 21.24
CA ASP A 179 -28.60 -1.78 20.88
C ASP A 179 -28.47 -2.19 19.40
N CYS A 180 -29.61 -2.40 18.68
CA CYS A 180 -29.60 -2.58 17.25
C CYS A 180 -29.04 -1.34 16.55
N PHE A 181 -28.17 -1.58 15.58
CA PHE A 181 -27.49 -0.51 14.88
C PHE A 181 -27.29 -0.84 13.41
N ARG A 182 -27.45 0.15 12.55
CA ARG A 182 -27.18 0.04 11.12
C ARG A 182 -26.28 1.18 10.71
N SER A 183 -25.12 0.84 10.14
CA SER A 183 -24.18 1.78 9.56
C SER A 183 -24.28 1.69 8.04
N VAL A 184 -24.68 2.78 7.41
CA VAL A 184 -24.69 2.91 5.96
C VAL A 184 -23.83 4.09 5.61
N LYS A 185 -22.80 3.87 4.79
CA LYS A 185 -21.97 4.94 4.27
C LYS A 185 -22.66 5.64 3.10
N THR A 186 -22.37 6.93 2.98
CA THR A 186 -22.60 7.62 1.72
C THR A 186 -21.37 7.40 0.85
N TYR A 187 -21.57 6.79 -0.30
CA TYR A 187 -20.49 6.55 -1.26
C TYR A 187 -20.37 7.75 -2.22
N ASP A 188 -19.16 7.96 -2.72
CA ASP A 188 -18.83 9.14 -3.53
C ASP A 188 -19.54 9.15 -4.89
N ILE A 189 -20.03 8.00 -5.34
CA ILE A 189 -20.73 7.81 -6.61
C ILE A 189 -21.96 6.93 -6.38
N ALA A 190 -23.09 7.30 -6.97
CA ALA A 190 -24.33 6.56 -6.84
C ALA A 190 -24.32 5.28 -7.66
N SER A 191 -23.84 5.31 -8.91
CA SER A 191 -23.67 4.14 -9.75
C SER A 191 -22.45 4.25 -10.69
N LEU A 192 -21.87 3.11 -11.03
CA LEU A 192 -20.80 2.97 -11.99
C LEU A 192 -21.20 1.95 -13.05
N LEU A 193 -21.41 2.40 -14.28
CA LEU A 193 -21.91 1.57 -15.37
C LEU A 193 -20.79 1.24 -16.38
N CYS A 194 -20.76 -0.02 -16.82
CA CYS A 194 -19.94 -0.49 -17.92
C CYS A 194 -20.88 -1.17 -18.92
N ALA A 195 -20.95 -0.67 -20.15
CA ALA A 195 -21.86 -1.12 -21.18
C ALA A 195 -23.34 -1.19 -20.69
N ASP A 196 -23.79 -0.11 -20.04
CA ASP A 196 -25.14 0.04 -19.47
C ASP A 196 -25.48 -0.92 -18.30
N ARG A 197 -24.46 -1.57 -17.70
CA ARG A 197 -24.63 -2.45 -16.55
C ARG A 197 -23.85 -1.95 -15.36
N GLU A 198 -24.48 -1.99 -14.20
CA GLU A 198 -23.83 -1.60 -12.96
C GLU A 198 -22.67 -2.54 -12.62
N ILE A 199 -21.49 -1.94 -12.40
CA ILE A 199 -20.33 -2.67 -11.85
C ILE A 199 -20.63 -2.95 -10.39
N GLY A 200 -20.88 -4.21 -10.09
CA GLY A 200 -21.27 -4.69 -8.75
C GLY A 200 -21.07 -6.19 -8.68
N ALA A 201 -21.92 -6.89 -7.95
CA ALA A 201 -21.82 -8.34 -7.73
C ALA A 201 -21.75 -9.19 -9.01
N ALA A 202 -22.19 -8.64 -10.17
CA ALA A 202 -22.12 -9.33 -11.45
C ALA A 202 -20.74 -9.25 -12.13
N PHE A 203 -19.90 -8.29 -11.73
CA PHE A 203 -18.57 -8.10 -12.31
C PHE A 203 -17.49 -8.79 -11.50
N ARG A 204 -16.42 -9.15 -12.20
CA ARG A 204 -15.22 -9.76 -11.63
C ARG A 204 -13.99 -9.12 -12.25
N ILE A 205 -12.95 -8.91 -11.47
CA ILE A 205 -11.63 -8.55 -11.98
C ILE A 205 -10.93 -9.82 -12.46
N VAL A 206 -10.47 -9.82 -13.71
CA VAL A 206 -9.86 -10.99 -14.35
C VAL A 206 -8.45 -10.69 -14.82
N LEU A 207 -7.51 -11.51 -14.36
CA LEU A 207 -6.09 -11.44 -14.68
C LEU A 207 -5.69 -12.55 -15.67
N PRO A 208 -4.59 -12.41 -16.43
CA PRO A 208 -3.97 -13.56 -17.09
C PRO A 208 -3.58 -14.64 -16.08
N ARG A 209 -3.53 -15.91 -16.49
CA ARG A 209 -3.05 -17.00 -15.60
C ARG A 209 -1.64 -16.77 -15.09
N ASN A 210 -0.81 -16.09 -15.88
CA ASN A 210 0.57 -15.75 -15.54
C ASN A 210 0.70 -14.25 -15.32
N ALA A 211 -0.26 -13.63 -14.60
CA ALA A 211 -0.23 -12.21 -14.32
C ALA A 211 1.08 -11.79 -13.65
N GLY A 212 1.69 -10.76 -14.18
CA GLY A 212 2.84 -10.11 -13.59
C GLY A 212 2.48 -9.24 -12.38
N ALA A 213 3.49 -8.64 -11.77
CA ALA A 213 3.30 -7.81 -10.58
C ALA A 213 2.40 -6.61 -10.86
N CYS A 214 2.55 -5.96 -12.02
CA CYS A 214 1.77 -4.76 -12.34
C CYS A 214 0.28 -5.05 -12.48
N GLU A 215 -0.10 -6.16 -13.12
CA GLU A 215 -1.49 -6.58 -13.22
C GLU A 215 -2.09 -6.89 -11.85
N GLN A 216 -1.35 -7.63 -11.01
CA GLN A 216 -1.79 -7.99 -9.67
C GLN A 216 -1.94 -6.75 -8.77
N MET A 217 -1.01 -5.82 -8.84
CA MET A 217 -1.07 -4.56 -8.09
C MET A 217 -2.25 -3.70 -8.53
N LEU A 218 -2.44 -3.51 -9.84
CA LEU A 218 -3.60 -2.76 -10.35
C LEU A 218 -4.91 -3.40 -9.93
N ALA A 219 -5.02 -4.72 -9.99
CA ALA A 219 -6.23 -5.44 -9.56
C ALA A 219 -6.56 -5.15 -8.09
N ASN A 220 -5.57 -5.19 -7.20
CA ASN A 220 -5.76 -4.91 -5.78
C ASN A 220 -6.08 -3.43 -5.52
N LEU A 221 -5.38 -2.51 -6.18
CA LEU A 221 -5.66 -1.07 -6.07
C LEU A 221 -7.05 -0.72 -6.58
N LEU A 222 -7.46 -1.26 -7.73
CA LEU A 222 -8.78 -1.03 -8.30
C LEU A 222 -9.88 -1.63 -7.40
N ARG A 223 -9.70 -2.86 -6.94
CA ARG A 223 -10.63 -3.50 -6.00
C ARG A 223 -10.80 -2.66 -4.75
N HIS A 224 -9.70 -2.20 -4.14
CA HIS A 224 -9.73 -1.33 -2.97
C HIS A 224 -10.45 -0.02 -3.27
N HIS A 225 -10.11 0.65 -4.37
CA HIS A 225 -10.74 1.91 -4.76
C HIS A 225 -12.26 1.77 -4.96
N LEU A 226 -12.69 0.74 -5.69
CA LEU A 226 -14.11 0.44 -5.90
C LEU A 226 -14.83 0.13 -4.58
N SER A 227 -14.17 -0.58 -3.67
CA SER A 227 -14.73 -0.89 -2.37
C SER A 227 -14.92 0.35 -1.49
N VAL A 228 -13.89 1.18 -1.39
CA VAL A 228 -13.89 2.34 -0.47
C VAL A 228 -14.81 3.46 -0.99
N HIS A 229 -14.72 3.77 -2.28
CA HIS A 229 -15.41 4.92 -2.86
C HIS A 229 -16.78 4.61 -3.43
N TYR A 230 -17.02 3.36 -3.85
CA TYR A 230 -18.28 2.97 -4.51
C TYR A 230 -19.01 1.82 -3.81
N GLY A 231 -18.40 1.21 -2.82
CA GLY A 231 -18.98 0.08 -2.09
C GLY A 231 -19.07 -1.22 -2.89
N TYR A 232 -18.23 -1.40 -3.90
CA TYR A 232 -18.19 -2.62 -4.71
C TYR A 232 -16.96 -3.46 -4.37
N ASP A 233 -17.16 -4.62 -3.78
CA ASP A 233 -16.09 -5.61 -3.51
C ASP A 233 -16.09 -6.67 -4.61
N LEU A 234 -15.24 -6.49 -5.62
CA LEU A 234 -15.15 -7.40 -6.75
C LEU A 234 -14.17 -8.54 -6.45
N GLU A 235 -14.55 -9.75 -6.81
CA GLU A 235 -13.66 -10.90 -6.76
C GLU A 235 -12.54 -10.76 -7.80
N ILE A 236 -11.29 -11.07 -7.42
CA ILE A 236 -10.17 -11.18 -8.35
C ILE A 236 -9.97 -12.64 -8.72
N GLY A 237 -9.98 -12.94 -10.00
CA GLY A 237 -9.72 -14.26 -10.54
C GLY A 237 -8.82 -14.24 -11.77
N ASN A 238 -8.71 -15.34 -12.46
CA ASN A 238 -7.93 -15.42 -13.69
C ASN A 238 -8.80 -15.88 -14.88
N ASP A 239 -8.23 -15.75 -16.08
CA ASP A 239 -8.91 -16.06 -17.35
C ASP A 239 -9.14 -17.55 -17.62
N GLY A 240 -8.84 -18.42 -16.66
CA GLY A 240 -9.17 -19.85 -16.71
C GLY A 240 -10.64 -20.15 -16.53
N SER A 241 -11.42 -19.22 -15.95
CA SER A 241 -12.88 -19.29 -15.85
C SER A 241 -13.51 -18.11 -16.60
N THR A 242 -14.72 -18.29 -17.11
CA THR A 242 -15.47 -17.25 -17.80
C THR A 242 -16.60 -16.74 -16.91
N THR A 243 -16.78 -15.43 -16.87
CA THR A 243 -17.95 -14.76 -16.29
C THR A 243 -18.57 -13.85 -17.34
N ASP A 244 -19.86 -13.51 -17.16
CA ASP A 244 -20.58 -12.72 -18.16
C ASP A 244 -20.03 -11.28 -18.27
N TYR A 245 -19.51 -10.74 -17.15
CA TYR A 245 -19.01 -9.36 -17.07
C TYR A 245 -17.66 -9.33 -16.35
N GLU A 246 -16.68 -8.69 -17.01
CA GLU A 246 -15.30 -8.70 -16.55
C GLU A 246 -14.65 -7.31 -16.61
N ILE A 247 -13.81 -7.02 -15.62
CA ILE A 247 -12.76 -6.00 -15.73
C ILE A 247 -11.47 -6.78 -15.98
N ARG A 248 -11.02 -6.82 -17.24
CA ARG A 248 -9.83 -7.56 -17.68
C ARG A 248 -8.60 -6.69 -17.55
N ILE A 249 -7.62 -7.14 -16.80
CA ILE A 249 -6.36 -6.41 -16.61
C ILE A 249 -5.23 -7.21 -17.28
N GLY A 250 -4.50 -6.59 -18.17
CA GLY A 250 -3.42 -7.23 -18.92
C GLY A 250 -3.90 -8.05 -20.12
N LYS A 251 -3.01 -8.89 -20.61
CA LYS A 251 -3.26 -9.77 -21.76
C LYS A 251 -3.94 -11.07 -21.32
N THR A 252 -5.24 -11.03 -21.12
CA THR A 252 -6.05 -12.22 -20.88
C THR A 252 -6.35 -12.97 -22.20
N ALA A 253 -6.83 -14.20 -22.12
CA ALA A 253 -7.26 -14.97 -23.29
C ALA A 253 -8.40 -14.29 -24.09
N ARG A 254 -9.10 -13.30 -23.49
CA ARG A 254 -10.24 -12.58 -24.06
C ARG A 254 -9.96 -11.09 -24.33
N THR A 255 -8.76 -10.62 -24.09
CA THR A 255 -8.35 -9.24 -24.41
C THR A 255 -8.36 -9.05 -25.93
N THR A 256 -9.09 -8.05 -26.41
CA THR A 256 -9.30 -7.82 -27.85
C THR A 256 -8.19 -6.99 -28.48
N LYS A 257 -7.62 -6.05 -27.73
CA LYS A 257 -6.55 -5.17 -28.21
C LYS A 257 -5.64 -4.76 -27.06
N GLU A 258 -4.34 -4.93 -27.26
CA GLU A 258 -3.30 -4.47 -26.33
C GLU A 258 -2.93 -3.01 -26.58
N ALA A 259 -2.36 -2.38 -25.54
CA ALA A 259 -1.77 -1.05 -25.67
C ALA A 259 -0.56 -1.07 -26.63
N ALA A 260 -0.36 0.04 -27.35
CA ALA A 260 0.77 0.18 -28.24
C ALA A 260 1.98 0.83 -27.53
N GLY A 261 3.18 0.34 -27.82
CA GLY A 261 4.43 0.90 -27.30
C GLY A 261 4.51 0.92 -25.78
N THR A 262 4.90 2.05 -25.20
CA THR A 262 5.01 2.24 -23.74
C THR A 262 3.74 2.81 -23.10
N GLY A 263 2.68 3.04 -23.89
CA GLY A 263 1.42 3.59 -23.40
C GLY A 263 0.51 2.60 -22.70
N PHE A 264 -0.72 3.03 -22.47
CA PHE A 264 -1.78 2.20 -21.94
C PHE A 264 -3.09 2.37 -22.73
N ARG A 265 -3.97 1.41 -22.58
CA ARG A 265 -5.31 1.42 -23.17
C ARG A 265 -6.35 0.98 -22.15
N ILE A 266 -7.46 1.73 -22.10
CA ILE A 266 -8.68 1.39 -21.39
C ILE A 266 -9.79 1.32 -22.43
N ALA A 267 -10.58 0.27 -22.47
CA ALA A 267 -11.67 0.12 -23.44
C ALA A 267 -12.84 -0.67 -22.86
N VAL A 268 -14.03 -0.47 -23.43
CA VAL A 268 -15.23 -1.28 -23.13
C VAL A 268 -15.60 -2.03 -24.40
N THR A 269 -15.61 -3.36 -24.30
CA THR A 269 -15.87 -4.25 -25.44
C THR A 269 -16.60 -5.51 -24.96
N GLY A 270 -17.73 -5.82 -25.60
CA GLY A 270 -18.53 -7.02 -25.29
C GLY A 270 -19.01 -7.05 -23.85
N GLY A 271 -19.45 -5.92 -23.30
CA GLY A 271 -19.93 -5.80 -21.93
C GLY A 271 -18.85 -5.81 -20.85
N SER A 272 -17.58 -5.81 -21.22
CA SER A 272 -16.42 -5.89 -20.30
C SER A 272 -15.48 -4.69 -20.48
N MET A 273 -14.78 -4.33 -19.40
CA MET A 273 -13.72 -3.31 -19.45
C MET A 273 -12.37 -4.00 -19.61
N GLU A 274 -11.54 -3.47 -20.52
CA GLU A 274 -10.18 -3.95 -20.79
C GLU A 274 -9.15 -2.88 -20.40
N LEU A 275 -8.19 -3.26 -19.56
CA LEU A 275 -7.13 -2.41 -19.02
C LEU A 275 -5.78 -3.01 -19.43
N THR A 276 -5.07 -2.43 -20.40
CA THR A 276 -3.81 -2.99 -20.92
C THR A 276 -2.69 -1.97 -20.94
N ALA A 277 -1.49 -2.42 -20.59
CA ALA A 277 -0.24 -1.70 -20.77
C ALA A 277 0.89 -2.70 -21.02
N ALA A 278 1.97 -2.26 -21.69
CA ALA A 278 3.09 -3.13 -22.02
C ALA A 278 4.26 -3.02 -21.02
N THR A 279 4.32 -1.95 -20.22
CA THR A 279 5.43 -1.63 -19.32
C THR A 279 4.92 -1.25 -17.93
N ALA A 280 5.79 -1.33 -16.92
CA ALA A 280 5.46 -0.89 -15.56
C ALA A 280 5.01 0.58 -15.54
N ARG A 281 5.68 1.46 -16.30
CA ARG A 281 5.28 2.87 -16.44
C ARG A 281 3.93 3.06 -17.14
N GLY A 282 3.62 2.21 -18.11
CA GLY A 282 2.29 2.21 -18.73
C GLY A 282 1.20 1.87 -17.71
N TYR A 283 1.45 0.90 -16.84
CA TYR A 283 0.54 0.56 -15.74
C TYR A 283 0.45 1.69 -14.70
N GLU A 284 1.56 2.35 -14.34
CA GLU A 284 1.54 3.53 -13.46
C GLU A 284 0.63 4.63 -14.03
N ALA A 285 0.90 5.04 -15.27
CA ALA A 285 0.13 6.10 -15.94
C ALA A 285 -1.36 5.72 -16.09
N MET A 286 -1.64 4.45 -16.39
CA MET A 286 -3.01 3.95 -16.44
C MET A 286 -3.69 4.03 -15.10
N THR A 287 -3.00 3.66 -14.03
CA THR A 287 -3.54 3.69 -12.67
C THR A 287 -3.83 5.12 -12.22
N GLU A 288 -2.91 6.06 -12.47
CA GLU A 288 -3.14 7.49 -12.19
C GLU A 288 -4.34 8.03 -12.97
N TYR A 289 -4.44 7.70 -14.24
CA TYR A 289 -5.58 8.12 -15.05
C TYR A 289 -6.89 7.48 -14.58
N LEU A 290 -6.89 6.16 -14.36
CA LEU A 290 -8.07 5.40 -13.95
C LEU A 290 -8.60 5.86 -12.59
N LEU A 291 -7.75 5.92 -11.58
CA LEU A 291 -8.16 6.23 -10.22
C LEU A 291 -8.24 7.74 -9.94
N GLY A 292 -7.36 8.53 -10.54
CA GLY A 292 -7.28 9.97 -10.30
C GLY A 292 -8.16 10.83 -11.22
N THR A 293 -8.56 10.32 -12.38
CA THR A 293 -9.34 11.09 -13.37
C THR A 293 -10.66 10.41 -13.70
N MET A 294 -10.59 9.17 -14.16
CA MET A 294 -11.72 8.43 -14.69
C MET A 294 -12.68 7.95 -13.57
N LEU A 295 -12.13 7.56 -12.43
CA LEU A 295 -12.86 7.11 -11.25
C LEU A 295 -12.57 8.04 -10.06
N ALA A 296 -12.42 9.33 -10.30
CA ALA A 296 -12.11 10.27 -9.25
C ALA A 296 -13.27 10.37 -8.24
N ALA A 297 -12.94 10.24 -6.97
CA ALA A 297 -13.90 10.36 -5.88
C ALA A 297 -14.49 11.78 -5.76
N GLY A 298 -15.68 11.90 -5.15
CA GLY A 298 -16.24 13.17 -4.71
C GLY A 298 -17.09 13.92 -5.74
N SER A 299 -17.46 13.29 -6.87
CA SER A 299 -18.32 13.94 -7.87
C SER A 299 -19.82 13.87 -7.56
N GLY A 300 -20.27 12.89 -6.78
CA GLY A 300 -21.69 12.60 -6.52
C GLY A 300 -22.50 12.19 -7.77
N ALA A 301 -21.83 12.05 -8.91
CA ALA A 301 -22.46 11.74 -10.20
C ALA A 301 -22.36 10.25 -10.53
N ASP A 302 -23.28 9.79 -11.39
CA ASP A 302 -23.14 8.49 -12.00
C ASP A 302 -22.07 8.53 -13.08
N TYR A 303 -21.26 7.46 -13.17
CA TYR A 303 -20.31 7.26 -14.24
C TYR A 303 -20.77 6.15 -15.17
N SER A 304 -20.68 6.40 -16.48
CA SER A 304 -21.04 5.41 -17.49
C SER A 304 -19.96 5.34 -18.57
N PHE A 305 -19.52 4.13 -18.84
CA PHE A 305 -18.60 3.79 -19.92
C PHE A 305 -19.35 2.96 -20.96
N PRO A 306 -19.84 3.58 -22.06
CA PRO A 306 -20.67 2.87 -23.03
C PRO A 306 -19.88 1.83 -23.82
N GLU A 307 -20.59 0.86 -24.39
CA GLU A 307 -19.98 -0.11 -25.30
C GLU A 307 -19.25 0.59 -26.45
N GLY A 308 -18.04 0.12 -26.76
CA GLY A 308 -17.16 0.71 -27.78
C GLY A 308 -16.36 1.93 -27.32
N TRP A 309 -16.56 2.42 -26.10
CA TRP A 309 -15.73 3.50 -25.56
C TRP A 309 -14.28 3.04 -25.38
N SER A 310 -13.32 3.92 -25.70
CA SER A 310 -11.91 3.65 -25.41
C SER A 310 -11.09 4.91 -25.20
N HIS A 311 -10.02 4.76 -24.42
CA HIS A 311 -8.99 5.77 -24.19
C HIS A 311 -7.62 5.13 -24.35
N ASP A 312 -6.79 5.70 -25.25
CA ASP A 312 -5.39 5.35 -25.41
C ASP A 312 -4.55 6.47 -24.78
N GLY A 313 -3.80 6.17 -23.74
CA GLY A 313 -2.94 7.10 -23.03
C GLY A 313 -1.45 6.82 -23.25
N THR A 314 -0.63 7.82 -22.98
CA THR A 314 0.83 7.69 -23.03
C THR A 314 1.42 7.64 -21.64
N ALA A 315 2.42 6.79 -21.42
CA ALA A 315 3.21 6.87 -20.19
C ALA A 315 4.09 8.13 -20.24
N PRO A 316 4.12 8.96 -19.18
CA PRO A 316 5.06 10.07 -19.11
C PRO A 316 6.50 9.52 -19.14
N GLY A 317 7.43 10.25 -19.72
CA GLY A 317 8.84 9.92 -19.63
C GLY A 317 9.42 9.19 -20.81
N SER A 318 8.83 9.33 -22.01
CA SER A 318 9.57 8.98 -23.21
C SER A 318 10.77 9.92 -23.40
N GLU A 319 11.86 9.43 -23.96
CA GLU A 319 13.05 10.24 -24.27
C GLU A 319 12.75 11.50 -25.11
N LYS A 320 11.57 11.59 -25.70
CA LYS A 320 11.15 12.66 -26.61
C LYS A 320 10.55 13.88 -25.93
N ASP A 321 10.05 13.79 -24.71
CA ASP A 321 9.29 14.87 -24.08
C ASP A 321 10.05 15.62 -22.96
N GLY A 322 11.33 15.33 -22.75
CA GLY A 322 12.20 16.04 -21.80
C GLY A 322 11.84 15.81 -20.34
N THR A 323 11.10 14.74 -20.04
CA THR A 323 10.72 14.40 -18.66
C THR A 323 11.89 13.82 -17.86
N VAL A 324 11.60 13.48 -16.61
CA VAL A 324 12.52 12.85 -15.63
C VAL A 324 13.37 11.72 -16.23
N LEU A 325 12.86 11.06 -17.24
CA LEU A 325 13.48 9.88 -17.86
C LEU A 325 14.21 10.20 -19.16
N ALA A 326 14.28 11.47 -19.56
CA ALA A 326 15.10 11.85 -20.68
C ALA A 326 16.51 11.29 -20.53
N ARG A 327 17.07 10.86 -21.65
CA ARG A 327 18.39 10.27 -21.69
C ARG A 327 19.44 11.25 -21.16
N ARG A 328 20.31 10.74 -20.35
CA ARG A 328 21.48 11.47 -19.83
C ARG A 328 22.47 11.80 -20.94
N ALA A 329 23.33 12.76 -20.69
CA ALA A 329 24.56 12.88 -21.46
C ALA A 329 25.32 11.53 -21.45
N PRO A 330 26.11 11.20 -22.47
CA PRO A 330 26.81 9.90 -22.55
C PRO A 330 27.66 9.58 -21.32
N ASP A 331 28.29 10.57 -20.71
CA ASP A 331 29.10 10.50 -19.49
C ASP A 331 28.28 10.66 -18.19
N GLY A 332 27.00 10.98 -18.30
CA GLY A 332 26.08 11.10 -17.17
C GLY A 332 25.80 9.77 -16.48
N ILE A 333 25.68 9.82 -15.17
CA ILE A 333 25.37 8.67 -14.30
C ILE A 333 24.03 8.90 -13.61
N ARG A 334 23.16 7.90 -13.65
CA ARG A 334 21.93 7.85 -12.86
C ARG A 334 22.11 6.93 -11.67
N VAL A 335 21.90 7.46 -10.47
CA VAL A 335 21.91 6.68 -9.22
C VAL A 335 20.52 6.69 -8.61
N MET A 336 20.04 5.54 -8.15
CA MET A 336 18.80 5.38 -7.42
C MET A 336 19.10 4.89 -6.00
N PHE A 337 18.42 5.48 -5.00
CA PHE A 337 18.40 5.00 -3.62
C PHE A 337 16.97 4.65 -3.26
N TYR A 338 16.77 3.46 -2.65
CA TYR A 338 15.43 2.97 -2.36
C TYR A 338 15.42 2.07 -1.11
N ASN A 339 14.76 2.51 -0.05
CA ASN A 339 14.39 1.63 1.03
C ASN A 339 13.23 0.74 0.55
N VAL A 340 13.47 -0.56 0.45
CA VAL A 340 12.52 -1.52 -0.14
C VAL A 340 11.52 -2.10 0.85
N TYR A 341 11.60 -1.69 2.13
CA TYR A 341 10.78 -2.21 3.22
C TYR A 341 10.74 -3.74 3.23
N GLY A 342 11.91 -4.35 3.33
CA GLY A 342 12.13 -5.77 3.03
C GLY A 342 11.66 -6.75 4.10
N TYR A 343 10.97 -6.34 5.15
CA TYR A 343 10.48 -7.21 6.22
C TYR A 343 9.22 -7.98 5.82
N THR A 344 9.08 -9.21 6.32
CA THR A 344 7.97 -10.12 5.95
C THR A 344 6.61 -9.65 6.42
N GLN A 345 6.54 -8.94 7.53
CA GLN A 345 5.31 -8.33 8.03
C GLN A 345 4.78 -7.18 7.16
N SER A 346 5.53 -6.78 6.16
CA SER A 346 5.16 -5.74 5.21
C SER A 346 4.35 -6.24 4.01
N GLY A 347 3.79 -7.44 4.10
CA GLY A 347 2.98 -8.06 3.05
C GLY A 347 3.77 -8.89 2.04
N PRO A 348 3.17 -9.32 0.93
CA PRO A 348 3.77 -10.24 -0.04
C PRO A 348 5.03 -9.66 -0.67
N THR A 349 6.20 -10.06 -0.18
CA THR A 349 7.48 -9.48 -0.63
C THR A 349 7.79 -9.81 -2.09
N ASN A 350 7.43 -11.01 -2.58
CA ASN A 350 7.69 -11.40 -3.96
C ASN A 350 6.96 -10.52 -5.00
N LEU A 351 5.72 -10.10 -4.72
CA LEU A 351 4.98 -9.18 -5.59
C LEU A 351 5.64 -7.82 -5.64
N ARG A 352 6.03 -7.28 -4.48
CA ARG A 352 6.73 -6.00 -4.38
C ARG A 352 8.10 -6.06 -5.06
N GLN A 353 8.86 -7.15 -4.88
CA GLN A 353 10.15 -7.37 -5.53
C GLN A 353 10.03 -7.35 -7.06
N GLN A 354 9.04 -8.05 -7.62
CA GLN A 354 8.83 -8.07 -9.08
C GLN A 354 8.52 -6.67 -9.62
N PHE A 355 7.66 -5.91 -8.92
CA PHE A 355 7.36 -4.54 -9.31
C PHE A 355 8.59 -3.64 -9.21
N GLN A 356 9.33 -3.70 -8.10
CA GLN A 356 10.54 -2.89 -7.90
C GLN A 356 11.62 -3.22 -8.94
N ALA A 357 11.78 -4.50 -9.32
CA ALA A 357 12.68 -4.89 -10.41
C ALA A 357 12.21 -4.32 -11.77
N GLY A 358 10.91 -4.36 -12.05
CA GLY A 358 10.32 -3.75 -13.25
C GLY A 358 10.54 -2.23 -13.29
N LEU A 359 10.37 -1.56 -12.17
CA LEU A 359 10.63 -0.13 -12.01
C LEU A 359 12.12 0.20 -12.28
N ILE A 360 13.04 -0.58 -11.70
CA ILE A 360 14.48 -0.41 -11.95
C ILE A 360 14.80 -0.62 -13.44
N ALA A 361 14.17 -1.59 -14.09
CA ALA A 361 14.35 -1.80 -15.54
C ALA A 361 13.89 -0.60 -16.36
N ASP A 362 12.73 -0.03 -16.04
CA ASP A 362 12.13 1.08 -16.78
C ASP A 362 12.89 2.41 -16.60
N TYR A 363 13.34 2.69 -15.37
CA TYR A 363 14.09 3.91 -15.06
C TYR A 363 15.59 3.79 -15.33
N ALA A 364 16.07 2.56 -15.50
CA ALA A 364 17.41 2.19 -15.89
C ALA A 364 18.53 2.99 -15.19
N PRO A 365 18.57 3.05 -13.84
CA PRO A 365 19.69 3.66 -13.12
C PRO A 365 20.99 2.89 -13.39
N ASP A 366 22.13 3.57 -13.40
CA ASP A 366 23.44 2.89 -13.53
C ASP A 366 23.85 2.21 -12.23
N VAL A 367 23.47 2.81 -11.09
CA VAL A 367 23.68 2.28 -9.75
C VAL A 367 22.39 2.34 -8.96
N VAL A 368 22.11 1.27 -8.21
CA VAL A 368 20.97 1.16 -7.29
C VAL A 368 21.50 0.85 -5.90
N GLY A 369 21.25 1.73 -4.95
CA GLY A 369 21.50 1.51 -3.53
C GLY A 369 20.19 1.18 -2.81
N LEU A 370 20.11 0.02 -2.18
CA LEU A 370 18.92 -0.43 -1.48
C LEU A 370 19.12 -0.35 0.04
N GLN A 371 18.03 -0.16 0.78
CA GLN A 371 18.00 -0.25 2.24
C GLN A 371 16.93 -1.24 2.67
N GLU A 372 17.05 -1.77 3.88
CA GLU A 372 16.20 -2.85 4.42
C GLU A 372 16.19 -4.14 3.59
N PHE A 373 17.32 -4.42 2.95
CA PHE A 373 17.48 -5.59 2.09
C PHE A 373 17.58 -6.87 2.92
N SER A 374 16.42 -7.33 3.40
CA SER A 374 16.28 -8.46 4.32
C SER A 374 16.57 -9.82 3.69
N ALA A 375 16.46 -10.90 4.46
CA ALA A 375 16.70 -12.26 3.98
C ALA A 375 15.75 -12.63 2.83
N SER A 376 14.48 -12.20 2.85
CA SER A 376 13.51 -12.47 1.78
C SER A 376 13.92 -11.81 0.45
N TYR A 377 14.49 -10.60 0.51
CA TYR A 377 15.01 -9.92 -0.67
C TYR A 377 16.31 -10.57 -1.16
N ARG A 378 17.25 -10.89 -0.28
CA ARG A 378 18.49 -11.57 -0.65
C ARG A 378 18.27 -12.91 -1.34
N ALA A 379 17.17 -13.61 -1.04
CA ALA A 379 16.87 -14.91 -1.62
C ALA A 379 16.47 -14.87 -3.11
N ALA A 380 15.83 -13.78 -3.58
CA ALA A 380 15.23 -13.76 -4.91
C ALA A 380 15.59 -12.52 -5.74
N PHE A 381 15.70 -11.35 -5.11
CA PHE A 381 15.84 -10.08 -5.81
C PHE A 381 17.13 -9.93 -6.63
N PRO A 382 18.30 -10.44 -6.19
CA PRO A 382 19.52 -10.40 -7.01
C PRO A 382 19.35 -11.08 -8.37
N ALA A 383 18.70 -12.26 -8.42
CA ALA A 383 18.44 -12.97 -9.67
C ALA A 383 17.47 -12.20 -10.59
N MET A 384 16.48 -11.50 -10.03
CA MET A 384 15.59 -10.64 -10.81
C MET A 384 16.36 -9.47 -11.44
N LEU A 385 17.24 -8.82 -10.68
CA LEU A 385 18.06 -7.72 -11.18
C LEU A 385 19.11 -8.20 -12.19
N GLU A 386 19.68 -9.39 -12.00
CA GLU A 386 20.62 -9.98 -12.96
C GLU A 386 19.94 -10.23 -14.31
N SER A 387 18.69 -10.67 -14.31
CA SER A 387 17.92 -10.92 -15.55
C SER A 387 17.71 -9.65 -16.40
N ILE A 388 17.84 -8.46 -15.80
CA ILE A 388 17.74 -7.15 -16.47
C ILE A 388 19.09 -6.41 -16.56
N GLY A 389 20.21 -7.12 -16.39
CA GLY A 389 21.55 -6.61 -16.65
C GLY A 389 22.29 -5.97 -15.48
N TYR A 390 21.77 -6.10 -14.26
CA TYR A 390 22.44 -5.60 -13.05
C TYR A 390 23.25 -6.70 -12.37
N ARG A 391 24.31 -6.29 -11.69
CA ARG A 391 25.09 -7.15 -10.79
C ARG A 391 25.15 -6.53 -9.41
N GLN A 392 25.11 -7.38 -8.39
CA GLN A 392 25.39 -6.95 -7.02
C GLN A 392 26.89 -6.67 -6.84
N VAL A 393 27.21 -5.57 -6.16
CA VAL A 393 28.58 -5.30 -5.71
C VAL A 393 28.94 -6.31 -4.63
N SER A 394 30.05 -7.03 -4.82
CA SER A 394 30.56 -7.92 -3.79
C SER A 394 31.23 -7.11 -2.68
N SER A 395 30.65 -7.15 -1.50
CA SER A 395 31.09 -6.34 -0.36
C SER A 395 31.79 -7.14 0.74
N GLY A 396 31.91 -8.46 0.56
CA GLY A 396 32.40 -9.39 1.58
C GLY A 396 31.36 -9.70 2.69
N LYS A 397 30.15 -9.14 2.60
CA LYS A 397 29.04 -9.36 3.54
C LYS A 397 27.71 -9.64 2.81
N ASP A 398 27.75 -10.14 1.59
CA ASP A 398 26.59 -10.24 0.69
C ASP A 398 25.42 -11.00 1.31
N ASN A 399 25.70 -12.05 2.10
CA ASN A 399 24.68 -12.85 2.78
C ASN A 399 24.00 -12.15 3.99
N ALA A 400 24.51 -11.02 4.44
CA ALA A 400 24.01 -10.28 5.59
C ALA A 400 23.93 -8.76 5.34
N ASN A 401 24.08 -8.34 4.09
CA ASN A 401 24.08 -6.94 3.71
C ASN A 401 22.67 -6.42 3.60
N PHE A 402 22.32 -5.41 4.42
CA PHE A 402 21.04 -4.71 4.41
C PHE A 402 21.04 -3.45 3.54
N THR A 403 22.21 -3.05 3.04
CA THR A 403 22.40 -1.82 2.24
C THR A 403 23.19 -2.09 0.95
N PRO A 404 22.84 -3.13 0.14
CA PRO A 404 23.64 -3.49 -1.03
C PRO A 404 23.59 -2.41 -2.11
N LEU A 405 24.64 -2.42 -2.95
CA LEU A 405 24.68 -1.72 -4.22
C LEU A 405 24.52 -2.72 -5.36
N PHE A 406 23.73 -2.33 -6.36
CA PHE A 406 23.65 -3.00 -7.65
C PHE A 406 24.05 -2.04 -8.76
N TYR A 407 24.58 -2.54 -9.86
CA TYR A 407 25.06 -1.70 -10.95
C TYR A 407 24.86 -2.34 -12.31
N ARG A 408 24.73 -1.52 -13.34
CA ARG A 408 24.69 -1.95 -14.73
C ARG A 408 26.07 -2.40 -15.20
N ALA A 409 26.25 -3.71 -15.36
CA ALA A 409 27.56 -4.31 -15.71
C ALA A 409 28.02 -4.01 -17.14
N ASP A 410 27.10 -3.63 -18.02
CA ASP A 410 27.41 -3.17 -19.38
C ASP A 410 28.00 -1.75 -19.41
N ARG A 411 27.70 -0.92 -18.42
CA ARG A 411 28.15 0.48 -18.34
C ARG A 411 29.28 0.71 -17.36
N LEU A 412 29.30 -0.04 -16.28
CA LEU A 412 30.20 0.19 -15.16
C LEU A 412 31.09 -1.03 -14.88
N GLU A 413 32.26 -0.75 -14.32
CA GLU A 413 33.19 -1.73 -13.75
C GLU A 413 33.44 -1.38 -12.30
N VAL A 414 33.41 -2.36 -11.40
CA VAL A 414 33.80 -2.17 -10.00
C VAL A 414 35.31 -2.24 -9.91
N VAL A 415 35.93 -1.16 -9.45
CA VAL A 415 37.39 -1.06 -9.23
C VAL A 415 37.76 -1.55 -7.85
N ASP A 416 36.99 -1.14 -6.84
CA ASP A 416 37.12 -1.56 -5.45
C ASP A 416 35.78 -1.42 -4.74
N SER A 417 35.59 -2.15 -3.63
CA SER A 417 34.33 -2.13 -2.89
C SER A 417 34.52 -2.61 -1.46
N GLY A 418 33.54 -2.31 -0.61
CA GLY A 418 33.53 -2.79 0.75
C GLY A 418 32.24 -2.50 1.50
N TYR A 419 32.24 -2.94 2.75
CA TYR A 419 31.12 -2.85 3.67
C TYR A 419 31.59 -2.33 5.02
N LYS A 420 30.77 -1.53 5.67
CA LYS A 420 31.00 -1.11 7.05
C LYS A 420 29.70 -1.21 7.84
N LEU A 421 29.73 -1.94 8.94
CA LEU A 421 28.71 -1.89 9.98
C LEU A 421 28.98 -0.67 10.86
N TYR A 422 27.97 0.13 11.17
CA TYR A 422 28.11 1.25 12.11
C TYR A 422 28.35 0.74 13.53
N THR A 423 29.21 1.45 14.27
CA THR A 423 29.64 1.02 15.63
C THR A 423 28.67 1.45 16.73
N GLY A 424 27.79 2.40 16.45
CA GLY A 424 26.77 2.87 17.38
C GLY A 424 25.63 1.86 17.61
N PRO A 425 24.58 2.28 18.31
CA PRO A 425 23.36 1.47 18.42
C PRO A 425 22.89 0.99 17.06
N ASN A 426 22.58 -0.28 16.95
CA ASN A 426 22.24 -0.92 15.68
C ASN A 426 21.10 -1.91 15.88
N ASP A 427 20.15 -1.90 14.94
CA ASP A 427 19.01 -2.79 14.93
C ASP A 427 19.34 -4.02 14.07
N ASN A 428 19.61 -5.15 14.73
CA ASN A 428 19.94 -6.43 14.08
C ASN A 428 21.06 -6.36 13.03
N ASN A 429 22.05 -5.49 13.22
CA ASN A 429 23.12 -5.21 12.27
C ASN A 429 22.62 -4.70 10.90
N SER A 430 21.46 -4.06 10.86
CA SER A 430 20.88 -3.52 9.64
C SER A 430 21.40 -2.11 9.30
N LYS A 431 21.96 -1.38 10.27
CA LYS A 431 22.49 -0.03 10.08
C LYS A 431 23.95 -0.10 9.65
N SER A 432 24.14 0.11 8.36
CA SER A 432 25.40 -0.15 7.67
C SER A 432 25.53 0.72 6.44
N LEU A 433 26.66 0.59 5.78
CA LEU A 433 26.87 1.13 4.44
C LEU A 433 27.62 0.11 3.56
N THR A 434 27.36 0.19 2.26
CA THR A 434 28.11 -0.48 1.20
C THR A 434 28.64 0.57 0.26
N TRP A 435 29.91 0.49 -0.11
CA TRP A 435 30.54 1.42 -1.03
C TRP A 435 31.21 0.68 -2.19
N ALA A 436 31.31 1.36 -3.33
CA ALA A 436 32.11 0.89 -4.46
C ALA A 436 32.71 2.09 -5.20
N ILE A 437 33.93 1.90 -5.69
CA ILE A 437 34.56 2.73 -6.70
C ILE A 437 34.20 2.13 -8.05
N PHE A 438 33.48 2.89 -8.85
CA PHE A 438 33.11 2.50 -10.21
C PHE A 438 33.97 3.21 -11.25
N ARG A 439 34.23 2.53 -12.35
CA ARG A 439 34.76 3.10 -13.58
C ARG A 439 33.69 3.05 -14.67
N VAL A 440 33.40 4.18 -15.28
CA VAL A 440 32.53 4.25 -16.47
C VAL A 440 33.28 3.65 -17.66
N ARG A 441 32.75 2.58 -18.23
CA ARG A 441 33.44 1.83 -19.31
C ARG A 441 33.70 2.67 -20.55
N GLU A 442 32.79 3.57 -20.87
CA GLU A 442 32.87 4.40 -22.07
C GLU A 442 33.93 5.50 -21.95
N THR A 443 34.04 6.14 -20.79
CA THR A 443 34.90 7.32 -20.58
C THR A 443 36.16 7.04 -19.78
N GLY A 444 36.21 5.93 -19.05
CA GLY A 444 37.27 5.62 -18.09
C GLY A 444 37.22 6.42 -16.78
N LYS A 445 36.31 7.40 -16.66
CA LYS A 445 36.13 8.22 -15.46
C LYS A 445 35.66 7.39 -14.28
N GLN A 446 36.00 7.80 -13.06
CA GLN A 446 35.66 7.07 -11.84
C GLN A 446 34.82 7.92 -10.91
N PHE A 447 34.00 7.24 -10.10
CA PHE A 447 33.25 7.83 -9.00
C PHE A 447 33.04 6.81 -7.86
N VAL A 448 32.76 7.29 -6.66
CA VAL A 448 32.36 6.46 -5.52
C VAL A 448 30.86 6.52 -5.37
N ALA A 449 30.21 5.38 -5.23
CA ALA A 449 28.82 5.32 -4.79
C ALA A 449 28.71 4.59 -3.44
N ILE A 450 27.85 5.11 -2.54
CA ILE A 450 27.64 4.55 -1.20
C ILE A 450 26.14 4.45 -0.94
N SER A 451 25.66 3.24 -0.64
CA SER A 451 24.30 3.00 -0.10
C SER A 451 24.39 2.90 1.41
N THR A 452 23.53 3.60 2.13
CA THR A 452 23.55 3.61 3.59
C THR A 452 22.17 3.65 4.22
N HIS A 453 22.08 3.21 5.48
CA HIS A 453 20.89 3.28 6.31
C HIS A 453 21.28 3.67 7.73
N PHE A 454 20.86 4.86 8.18
CA PHE A 454 21.16 5.39 9.52
C PHE A 454 20.15 4.86 10.55
N MET A 455 20.47 5.04 11.82
CA MET A 455 19.63 4.58 12.92
C MET A 455 18.30 5.34 12.99
N TRP A 456 17.20 4.61 13.13
CA TRP A 456 15.86 5.16 13.31
C TRP A 456 15.56 5.53 14.78
N ASN A 457 14.41 6.16 15.04
CA ASN A 457 14.00 6.50 16.40
C ASN A 457 13.40 5.27 17.09
N GLN A 458 14.25 4.52 17.80
CA GLN A 458 13.82 3.33 18.55
C GLN A 458 13.68 3.66 20.03
N PRO A 459 12.63 3.17 20.73
CA PRO A 459 12.49 3.33 22.18
C PRO A 459 13.75 2.85 22.95
N GLY A 460 14.25 3.70 23.83
CA GLY A 460 15.44 3.40 24.64
C GLY A 460 16.78 3.68 23.97
N ILE A 461 16.78 4.19 22.74
CA ILE A 461 18.00 4.62 22.02
C ILE A 461 17.90 6.12 21.73
N ASP A 462 18.99 6.84 21.98
CA ASP A 462 19.14 8.23 21.50
C ASP A 462 19.39 8.21 19.98
N GLY A 463 18.30 8.25 19.22
CA GLY A 463 18.34 8.22 17.75
C GLY A 463 19.18 9.36 17.14
N PRO A 464 18.99 10.63 17.54
CA PRO A 464 19.83 11.75 17.09
C PRO A 464 21.31 11.53 17.29
N ALA A 465 21.74 11.12 18.48
CA ALA A 465 23.16 10.84 18.76
C ALA A 465 23.71 9.66 17.95
N ALA A 466 22.91 8.61 17.75
CA ALA A 466 23.27 7.47 16.92
C ALA A 466 23.46 7.90 15.44
N ARG A 467 22.57 8.70 14.88
CA ARG A 467 22.68 9.22 13.50
C ARG A 467 23.87 10.14 13.33
N LEU A 468 24.16 10.98 14.32
CA LEU A 468 25.37 11.82 14.31
C LEU A 468 26.64 10.96 14.27
N THR A 469 26.68 9.85 15.00
CA THR A 469 27.77 8.87 14.95
C THR A 469 27.85 8.23 13.56
N ASN A 470 26.72 7.79 12.99
CA ASN A 470 26.70 7.21 11.65
C ASN A 470 27.22 8.20 10.59
N ALA A 471 26.83 9.48 10.68
CA ALA A 471 27.31 10.54 9.77
C ALA A 471 28.83 10.73 9.86
N ARG A 472 29.41 10.78 11.07
CA ARG A 472 30.84 10.91 11.29
C ARG A 472 31.60 9.70 10.74
N GLU A 473 31.17 8.50 11.04
CA GLU A 473 31.79 7.27 10.54
C GLU A 473 31.77 7.17 9.02
N MET A 474 30.69 7.64 8.38
CA MET A 474 30.59 7.72 6.94
C MET A 474 31.59 8.73 6.36
N LEU A 475 31.67 9.94 6.94
CA LEU A 475 32.65 10.96 6.51
C LEU A 475 34.09 10.49 6.67
N GLU A 476 34.42 9.78 7.75
CA GLU A 476 35.74 9.16 7.95
C GLU A 476 36.05 8.13 6.87
N LEU A 477 35.10 7.31 6.49
CA LEU A 477 35.24 6.38 5.37
C LEU A 477 35.49 7.11 4.07
N ILE A 478 34.70 8.14 3.74
CA ILE A 478 34.87 8.92 2.52
C ILE A 478 36.28 9.60 2.50
N ALA A 479 36.71 10.18 3.61
CA ALA A 479 38.06 10.73 3.73
C ALA A 479 39.15 9.68 3.49
N THR A 480 38.97 8.47 4.05
CA THR A 480 39.86 7.32 3.84
C THR A 480 39.91 6.90 2.38
N LEU A 481 38.76 6.81 1.70
CA LEU A 481 38.72 6.46 0.28
C LEU A 481 39.43 7.52 -0.58
N ARG A 482 39.21 8.77 -0.32
CA ARG A 482 39.83 9.88 -1.06
C ARG A 482 41.34 10.06 -0.79
N SER A 483 41.85 9.58 0.36
CA SER A 483 43.27 9.59 0.64
C SER A 483 44.09 8.56 -0.15
N ARG A 484 43.42 7.64 -0.86
CA ARG A 484 44.07 6.63 -1.70
C ARG A 484 44.67 7.28 -2.96
N GLU A 485 45.72 6.68 -3.48
CA GLU A 485 46.35 7.13 -4.71
C GLU A 485 45.34 7.16 -5.89
N GLY A 486 45.26 8.28 -6.58
CA GLY A 486 44.34 8.50 -7.70
C GLY A 486 42.88 8.72 -7.33
N CYS A 487 42.55 8.78 -6.01
CA CYS A 487 41.16 8.92 -5.55
C CYS A 487 40.81 10.30 -4.97
N ALA A 488 41.75 11.22 -4.90
CA ALA A 488 41.54 12.50 -4.23
C ALA A 488 40.43 13.36 -4.83
N ASP A 489 40.28 13.34 -6.14
CA ASP A 489 39.38 14.22 -6.89
C ASP A 489 38.15 13.48 -7.47
N ILE A 490 38.04 12.15 -7.25
CA ILE A 490 36.87 11.43 -7.79
C ILE A 490 35.59 11.85 -7.06
N PRO A 491 34.48 12.06 -7.79
CA PRO A 491 33.21 12.39 -7.19
C PRO A 491 32.69 11.28 -6.26
N VAL A 492 32.13 11.68 -5.14
CA VAL A 492 31.48 10.78 -4.20
C VAL A 492 29.99 11.05 -4.22
N ILE A 493 29.21 10.00 -4.32
CA ILE A 493 27.75 10.00 -4.26
C ILE A 493 27.37 9.07 -3.13
N PHE A 494 26.60 9.54 -2.17
CA PHE A 494 26.01 8.64 -1.21
C PHE A 494 24.54 8.97 -0.97
N GLY A 495 23.78 7.98 -0.56
CA GLY A 495 22.38 8.19 -0.21
C GLY A 495 21.72 6.96 0.39
N GLY A 496 20.45 7.11 0.70
CA GLY A 496 19.59 6.13 1.28
C GLY A 496 18.71 6.73 2.36
N ASP A 497 18.19 5.87 3.22
CA ASP A 497 17.38 6.26 4.36
C ASP A 497 18.28 6.71 5.52
N LEU A 498 18.35 8.01 5.74
CA LEU A 498 19.14 8.60 6.81
C LEU A 498 18.33 8.82 8.10
N ASN A 499 17.05 8.48 8.09
CA ASN A 499 16.14 8.54 9.25
C ASN A 499 16.11 9.92 9.96
N CYS A 500 16.43 10.98 9.26
CA CYS A 500 16.42 12.35 9.80
C CYS A 500 16.24 13.38 8.69
N ASN A 501 15.66 14.51 9.06
CA ASN A 501 15.40 15.61 8.15
C ASN A 501 16.66 16.48 7.91
N PRO A 502 16.65 17.36 6.89
CA PRO A 502 17.79 18.19 6.53
C PRO A 502 18.33 19.08 7.65
N SER A 503 17.50 19.49 8.61
CA SER A 503 17.92 20.35 9.72
C SER A 503 18.59 19.62 10.88
N SER A 504 18.69 18.29 10.83
CA SER A 504 19.29 17.48 11.88
C SER A 504 20.81 17.69 11.99
N ASP A 505 21.35 17.56 13.20
CA ASP A 505 22.79 17.67 13.43
C ASP A 505 23.62 16.68 12.59
N ALA A 506 23.05 15.48 12.32
CA ALA A 506 23.69 14.48 11.48
C ALA A 506 23.88 15.00 10.05
N LEU A 507 22.82 15.53 9.41
CA LEU A 507 22.91 16.04 8.04
C LEU A 507 23.65 17.37 7.96
N GLN A 508 23.53 18.23 8.95
CA GLN A 508 24.36 19.46 9.03
C GLN A 508 25.84 19.11 9.15
N THR A 509 26.21 18.05 9.86
CA THR A 509 27.58 17.53 9.91
C THR A 509 28.04 17.03 8.54
N VAL A 510 27.19 16.35 7.77
CA VAL A 510 27.51 15.91 6.40
C VAL A 510 27.77 17.09 5.48
N VAL A 511 26.92 18.12 5.52
CA VAL A 511 27.08 19.33 4.70
C VAL A 511 28.35 20.10 5.08
N ALA A 512 28.65 20.24 6.38
CA ALA A 512 29.88 20.87 6.85
C ALA A 512 31.14 20.11 6.41
N GLY A 513 31.01 18.83 6.08
CA GLY A 513 32.08 17.96 5.60
C GLY A 513 32.31 18.01 4.07
N TRP A 514 32.08 19.15 3.40
CA TRP A 514 32.31 19.39 1.95
C TRP A 514 31.40 18.58 0.99
N LEU A 515 30.25 18.12 1.44
CA LEU A 515 29.25 17.46 0.64
C LEU A 515 28.03 18.38 0.44
N THR A 516 27.36 18.23 -0.68
CA THR A 516 26.17 18.99 -1.01
C THR A 516 25.01 18.03 -1.18
N GLU A 517 23.89 18.34 -0.60
CA GLU A 517 22.69 17.57 -0.84
C GLU A 517 22.25 17.70 -2.31
N ALA A 518 22.07 16.59 -2.98
CA ALA A 518 21.75 16.54 -4.40
C ALA A 518 20.48 17.30 -4.75
N TRP A 519 19.47 17.29 -3.88
CA TRP A 519 18.25 18.06 -4.08
C TRP A 519 18.52 19.57 -4.12
N ASN A 520 19.39 20.09 -3.26
CA ASN A 520 19.77 21.50 -3.25
C ASN A 520 20.57 21.88 -4.49
N ALA A 521 21.45 20.98 -4.96
CA ALA A 521 22.33 21.21 -6.11
C ALA A 521 21.63 21.00 -7.46
N ALA A 522 20.51 20.28 -7.49
CA ALA A 522 19.87 19.86 -8.74
C ALA A 522 19.31 21.02 -9.55
N ALA A 523 19.62 21.02 -10.86
CA ALA A 523 19.05 21.94 -11.84
C ALA A 523 17.54 21.68 -12.06
N GLN A 524 17.13 20.42 -11.99
CA GLN A 524 15.73 20.00 -12.10
C GLN A 524 15.40 19.08 -10.89
N LYS A 525 14.29 19.36 -10.26
CA LYS A 525 13.80 18.59 -9.12
C LYS A 525 12.29 18.68 -9.02
N ASN A 526 11.66 17.68 -8.40
CA ASN A 526 10.26 17.82 -8.03
C ASN A 526 10.13 18.47 -6.65
N ASP A 527 9.03 19.18 -6.46
CA ASP A 527 8.73 19.89 -5.21
C ASP A 527 8.35 18.94 -4.07
N THR A 528 8.07 17.70 -4.43
CA THR A 528 7.70 16.62 -3.52
C THR A 528 8.90 15.71 -3.33
N SER A 529 9.96 16.21 -2.75
CA SER A 529 11.17 15.42 -2.53
C SER A 529 10.97 14.30 -1.52
N GLY A 530 11.65 13.21 -1.80
CA GLY A 530 11.66 11.94 -1.13
C GLY A 530 11.35 11.92 0.34
N TYR A 531 10.18 11.52 0.69
CA TYR A 531 9.83 11.32 2.05
C TYR A 531 9.56 9.91 2.36
N HIS A 532 9.94 9.62 3.53
CA HIS A 532 9.36 8.56 4.27
C HIS A 532 7.94 8.90 4.68
N GLN A 533 7.05 7.97 4.52
CA GLN A 533 5.76 8.07 5.15
C GLN A 533 5.30 6.70 5.64
N TYR A 534 4.70 6.70 6.82
CA TYR A 534 4.11 5.49 7.38
C TYR A 534 2.83 5.15 6.64
N ALA A 535 2.89 4.07 5.86
CA ALA A 535 1.71 3.44 5.29
C ALA A 535 1.34 2.23 6.15
N THR A 536 0.05 2.04 6.42
CA THR A 536 -0.43 0.82 7.06
C THR A 536 -0.76 -0.19 5.97
N TYR A 537 -0.07 -1.32 6.01
CA TYR A 537 -0.39 -2.43 5.13
C TYR A 537 -1.69 -3.10 5.59
N ASP A 538 -2.64 -3.23 4.69
CA ASP A 538 -3.89 -3.93 4.91
C ASP A 538 -3.81 -5.32 4.28
N GLU A 539 -3.72 -6.34 5.12
CA GLU A 539 -3.62 -7.74 4.67
C GLU A 539 -4.89 -8.21 3.94
N THR A 540 -6.05 -7.62 4.26
CA THR A 540 -7.32 -7.98 3.63
C THR A 540 -7.33 -7.62 2.14
N TRP A 541 -6.75 -6.46 1.82
CA TRP A 541 -6.69 -5.94 0.45
C TRP A 541 -5.36 -6.22 -0.24
N GLY A 542 -4.33 -6.63 0.51
CA GLY A 542 -2.99 -6.83 -0.01
C GLY A 542 -2.32 -5.53 -0.49
N ILE A 543 -2.68 -4.40 0.08
CA ILE A 543 -2.18 -3.07 -0.30
C ILE A 543 -1.95 -2.18 0.92
N TYR A 544 -1.20 -1.09 0.73
CA TYR A 544 -1.13 -0.01 1.71
C TYR A 544 -2.36 0.90 1.60
N THR A 545 -3.13 1.01 2.67
CA THR A 545 -4.41 1.75 2.69
C THR A 545 -4.28 3.18 3.18
N GLN A 546 -3.24 3.48 3.94
CA GLN A 546 -2.92 4.84 4.29
C GLN A 546 -1.90 5.38 3.29
N ILE A 547 -2.40 6.11 2.32
CA ILE A 547 -1.53 6.90 1.45
C ILE A 547 -0.81 7.89 2.35
N PRO A 548 0.51 7.86 2.39
CA PRO A 548 1.31 8.83 3.10
C PRO A 548 0.90 10.24 2.66
N GLN A 549 1.01 11.21 3.55
CA GLN A 549 0.80 12.61 3.18
C GLN A 549 1.86 13.03 2.16
N VAL A 550 1.60 12.76 0.90
CA VAL A 550 2.37 13.33 -0.20
C VAL A 550 2.07 14.83 -0.22
N GLY A 551 2.94 15.62 0.27
CA GLY A 551 2.72 17.06 0.40
C GLY A 551 3.59 17.67 1.47
N GLY A 552 4.46 16.89 2.07
CA GLY A 552 5.56 17.40 2.86
C GLY A 552 6.48 18.24 1.98
N THR A 553 7.17 19.15 2.56
CA THR A 553 8.28 19.87 1.95
C THR A 553 9.54 19.02 2.12
N HIS A 554 10.59 19.31 1.34
CA HIS A 554 11.92 18.72 1.51
C HIS A 554 12.41 18.79 2.98
N ALA A 555 11.95 19.75 3.75
CA ALA A 555 12.25 19.88 5.18
C ALA A 555 11.88 18.64 6.02
N ASN A 556 10.99 17.79 5.54
CA ASN A 556 10.55 16.56 6.23
C ASN A 556 11.13 15.29 5.62
N ALA A 557 11.95 15.39 4.57
CA ALA A 557 12.56 14.22 3.93
C ALA A 557 13.47 13.48 4.93
N ILE A 558 13.50 12.15 4.82
CA ILE A 558 14.44 11.29 5.56
C ILE A 558 15.27 10.40 4.64
N ASP A 559 14.86 10.28 3.39
CA ASP A 559 15.66 9.70 2.31
C ASP A 559 16.41 10.81 1.59
N HIS A 560 17.71 10.67 1.48
CA HIS A 560 18.58 11.73 0.94
C HIS A 560 19.65 11.18 0.02
N ALA A 561 20.08 12.02 -0.91
CA ALA A 561 21.28 11.81 -1.70
C ALA A 561 22.22 13.02 -1.56
N PHE A 562 23.51 12.76 -1.42
CA PHE A 562 24.56 13.76 -1.32
C PHE A 562 25.64 13.50 -2.37
N VAL A 563 26.26 14.58 -2.82
CA VAL A 563 27.38 14.56 -3.77
C VAL A 563 28.52 15.40 -3.26
N THR A 564 29.72 15.15 -3.74
CA THR A 564 30.87 16.05 -3.53
C THR A 564 30.51 17.45 -4.01
N ALA A 565 30.90 18.47 -3.24
CA ALA A 565 30.71 19.87 -3.62
C ALA A 565 31.33 20.14 -5.00
N GLY A 566 30.58 20.79 -5.87
CA GLY A 566 30.98 21.06 -7.26
C GLY A 566 30.56 19.99 -8.27
N THR A 567 30.07 18.83 -7.83
CA THR A 567 29.48 17.85 -8.76
C THR A 567 28.23 18.45 -9.43
N GLN A 568 28.15 18.39 -10.74
CA GLN A 568 26.98 18.83 -11.47
C GLN A 568 25.84 17.83 -11.30
N VAL A 569 24.75 18.29 -10.69
CA VAL A 569 23.52 17.50 -10.52
C VAL A 569 22.47 18.03 -11.49
N ASN A 570 22.17 17.27 -12.52
CA ASN A 570 21.19 17.66 -13.53
C ASN A 570 19.76 17.47 -12.99
N ARG A 571 19.53 16.40 -12.23
CA ARG A 571 18.21 16.04 -11.69
C ARG A 571 18.29 15.40 -10.33
N CYS A 572 17.29 15.70 -9.50
CA CYS A 572 17.02 14.98 -8.25
C CYS A 572 15.50 14.84 -8.09
N TYR A 573 15.03 13.61 -8.04
CA TYR A 573 13.60 13.29 -8.00
C TYR A 573 13.29 12.19 -7.01
N ALA A 574 12.19 12.36 -6.26
CA ALA A 574 11.49 11.26 -5.63
C ALA A 574 10.41 10.75 -6.58
N LEU A 575 10.36 9.45 -6.78
CA LEU A 575 9.38 8.82 -7.65
C LEU A 575 8.12 8.49 -6.84
N ILE A 576 7.08 9.28 -7.05
CA ILE A 576 5.80 9.16 -6.34
C ILE A 576 4.73 8.73 -7.33
N SER A 577 4.18 7.56 -7.11
CA SER A 577 3.06 7.03 -7.86
C SER A 577 2.24 6.09 -6.97
N PRO A 578 0.99 5.74 -7.33
CA PRO A 578 0.23 4.73 -6.61
C PRO A 578 0.99 3.42 -6.45
N TYR A 579 1.82 3.05 -7.43
CA TYR A 579 2.62 1.82 -7.39
C TYR A 579 3.82 1.90 -6.45
N THR A 580 4.54 3.01 -6.42
CA THR A 580 5.66 3.18 -5.48
C THR A 580 5.16 3.22 -4.05
N LEU A 581 4.02 3.88 -3.81
CA LEU A 581 3.34 3.89 -2.51
C LEU A 581 2.84 2.50 -2.08
N TYR A 582 2.47 1.65 -3.04
CA TYR A 582 2.10 0.27 -2.78
C TYR A 582 3.31 -0.62 -2.47
N ALA A 583 4.44 -0.39 -3.14
CA ALA A 583 5.59 -1.27 -3.11
C ALA A 583 6.47 -1.09 -1.87
N SER A 584 6.46 0.08 -1.24
CA SER A 584 7.22 0.40 -0.04
C SER A 584 6.56 1.55 0.72
N ASP A 585 6.88 1.70 1.99
CA ASP A 585 6.58 2.90 2.79
C ASP A 585 7.58 4.05 2.53
N HIS A 586 8.56 3.83 1.66
CA HIS A 586 9.47 4.82 1.12
C HIS A 586 9.31 4.97 -0.38
N MET A 587 9.66 6.14 -0.90
CA MET A 587 9.72 6.42 -2.32
C MET A 587 11.16 6.35 -2.81
N PRO A 588 11.43 5.74 -3.97
CA PRO A 588 12.78 5.75 -4.53
C PRO A 588 13.17 7.17 -4.92
N ILE A 589 14.40 7.56 -4.54
CA ILE A 589 15.04 8.80 -4.97
C ILE A 589 16.05 8.45 -6.04
N PHE A 590 16.09 9.21 -7.11
CA PHE A 590 17.18 9.11 -8.06
C PHE A 590 17.74 10.47 -8.45
N ILE A 591 19.01 10.45 -8.80
CA ILE A 591 19.77 11.60 -9.23
C ILE A 591 20.46 11.30 -10.56
N ASP A 592 20.52 12.30 -11.42
CA ASP A 592 21.35 12.32 -12.63
C ASP A 592 22.48 13.31 -12.43
N ILE A 593 23.72 12.83 -12.53
CA ILE A 593 24.94 13.63 -12.34
C ILE A 593 25.85 13.52 -13.55
N GLU A 594 26.76 14.47 -13.69
CA GLU A 594 27.92 14.35 -14.57
C GLU A 594 29.15 13.90 -13.76
N VAL A 595 29.94 13.03 -14.35
CA VAL A 595 31.22 12.58 -13.80
C VAL A 595 32.31 13.20 -14.63
N ASP A 596 32.95 14.24 -14.11
CA ASP A 596 34.03 14.99 -14.78
C ASP A 596 35.39 14.29 -14.67
#